data_c378dc5a006ef489802bc69c350fe67a
#
_entry.id   c378dc5a006ef489802bc69c350fe67a
#
_cell.length_a   1.000
_cell.length_b   1.000
_cell.length_c   1.000
_cell.angle_alpha   90.00
_cell.angle_beta   90.00
_cell.angle_gamma   90.00
#
_symmetry.space_group_name_H-M   'P 1'
#
loop_
_entity.id
_entity.type
_entity.pdbx_description
1 polymer ?
#
loop_
_entity_poly.entity_id
_entity_poly.type
_entity_poly.pdbx_seq_one_letter_code
_entity_poly.pdbx_strand_id
1 'polypeptide(L)'
;MMLRVQGIVRGQWLSVLVDSGATHNFIDAQMVERRGIQTESFDGFSVLVPGDQTMVCARYVPELSVTMGTYTLTDHFFMVNIPYTNMILGF
;
A
#
# COMPACT_ATOMS: atom_id res chain seq x y z
N MET A 1 -8.66 4.41 -13.85
CA MET A 1 -7.41 4.09 -14.56
C MET A 1 -6.50 3.34 -13.62
N MET A 2 -5.85 2.32 -14.12
CA MET A 2 -4.85 1.58 -13.36
C MET A 2 -3.54 1.54 -14.13
N LEU A 3 -2.45 1.83 -13.45
CA LEU A 3 -1.13 1.86 -14.04
C LEU A 3 -0.15 1.16 -13.09
N ARG A 4 0.61 0.18 -13.61
CA ARG A 4 1.61 -0.52 -12.81
C ARG A 4 2.97 0.12 -13.04
N VAL A 5 3.63 0.51 -11.95
CA VAL A 5 4.97 1.09 -11.98
C VAL A 5 5.85 0.42 -10.94
N GLN A 6 7.15 0.63 -11.03
CA GLN A 6 8.09 0.19 -10.00
C GLN A 6 8.41 1.35 -9.08
N GLY A 7 8.48 1.03 -7.79
CA GLY A 7 8.86 2.00 -6.77
C GLY A 7 10.01 1.50 -5.92
N ILE A 8 10.58 2.40 -5.14
CA ILE A 8 11.64 2.09 -4.19
C ILE A 8 11.17 2.56 -2.82
N VAL A 9 11.19 1.64 -1.85
CA VAL A 9 10.90 1.92 -0.45
C VAL A 9 12.08 1.41 0.36
N ARG A 10 12.71 2.31 1.11
CA ARG A 10 13.87 1.98 1.96
C ARG A 10 14.97 1.25 1.18
N GLY A 11 15.22 1.70 -0.05
CA GLY A 11 16.27 1.15 -0.89
C GLY A 11 15.94 -0.15 -1.61
N GLN A 12 14.71 -0.65 -1.50
CA GLN A 12 14.31 -1.91 -2.12
C GLN A 12 13.17 -1.69 -3.11
N TRP A 13 13.25 -2.39 -4.25
CA TRP A 13 12.24 -2.32 -5.28
C TRP A 13 10.94 -3.00 -4.87
N LEU A 14 9.83 -2.44 -5.31
CA LEU A 14 8.51 -3.05 -5.15
C LEU A 14 7.61 -2.65 -6.31
N SER A 15 6.52 -3.41 -6.50
CA SER A 15 5.53 -3.08 -7.51
C SER A 15 4.45 -2.18 -6.92
N VAL A 16 4.10 -1.15 -7.69
CA VAL A 16 3.09 -0.17 -7.30
C VAL A 16 1.99 -0.16 -8.34
N LEU A 17 0.76 -0.31 -7.91
CA LEU A 17 -0.42 -0.13 -8.76
C LEU A 17 -1.01 1.24 -8.46
N VAL A 18 -0.99 2.12 -9.46
CA VAL A 18 -1.62 3.44 -9.35
C VAL A 18 -3.06 3.29 -9.82
N ASP A 19 -4.02 3.53 -8.92
CA ASP A 19 -5.43 3.25 -9.17
C ASP A 19 -6.28 4.46 -8.82
N SER A 20 -6.80 5.15 -9.83
CA SER A 20 -7.65 6.33 -9.62
C SER A 20 -9.00 5.99 -8.98
N GLY A 21 -9.38 4.71 -8.99
CA GLY A 21 -10.60 4.25 -8.32
C GLY A 21 -10.42 3.94 -6.85
N ALA A 22 -9.20 3.90 -6.36
CA ALA A 22 -8.95 3.63 -4.95
C ALA A 22 -9.07 4.92 -4.14
N THR A 23 -9.70 4.83 -2.97
CA THR A 23 -9.92 5.99 -2.10
C THR A 23 -8.80 6.17 -1.07
N HIS A 24 -7.94 5.18 -0.92
CA HIS A 24 -6.86 5.17 0.06
C HIS A 24 -5.62 4.54 -0.56
N ASN A 25 -4.47 4.75 0.10
CA ASN A 25 -3.24 4.05 -0.23
C ASN A 25 -3.18 2.76 0.58
N PHE A 26 -2.79 1.67 -0.07
CA PHE A 26 -2.69 0.36 0.56
C PHE A 26 -1.31 -0.24 0.34
N ILE A 27 -0.88 -1.08 1.28
CA ILE A 27 0.38 -1.80 1.19
C ILE A 27 0.15 -3.24 1.64
N ASP A 28 0.84 -4.18 0.99
CA ASP A 28 0.68 -5.59 1.31
C ASP A 28 1.23 -5.90 2.71
N ALA A 29 0.36 -6.44 3.55
CA ALA A 29 0.69 -6.72 4.95
C ALA A 29 1.83 -7.71 5.09
N GLN A 30 1.88 -8.74 4.25
CA GLN A 30 2.95 -9.74 4.32
C GLN A 30 4.30 -9.14 3.96
N MET A 31 4.34 -8.27 2.97
CA MET A 31 5.57 -7.60 2.57
C MET A 31 6.08 -6.69 3.69
N VAL A 32 5.18 -5.96 4.35
CA VAL A 32 5.52 -5.09 5.49
C VAL A 32 6.15 -5.92 6.61
N GLU A 33 5.57 -7.07 6.93
CA GLU A 33 6.09 -7.95 7.96
C GLU A 33 7.45 -8.52 7.59
N ARG A 34 7.62 -9.00 6.35
CA ARG A 34 8.89 -9.55 5.90
C ARG A 34 10.02 -8.53 5.95
N ARG A 35 9.73 -7.28 5.66
CA ARG A 35 10.72 -6.21 5.62
C ARG A 35 10.91 -5.53 6.97
N GLY A 36 10.14 -5.90 7.98
CA GLY A 36 10.26 -5.32 9.31
C GLY A 36 9.92 -3.84 9.37
N ILE A 37 8.98 -3.40 8.53
CA ILE A 37 8.55 -2.00 8.51
C ILE A 37 7.66 -1.74 9.72
N GLN A 38 7.92 -0.64 10.42
CA GLN A 38 7.18 -0.29 11.62
C GLN A 38 5.74 0.10 11.31
N THR A 39 4.80 -0.39 12.11
CA THR A 39 3.37 -0.19 11.88
C THR A 39 2.70 0.34 13.14
N GLU A 40 1.51 0.91 12.96
CA GLU A 40 0.65 1.33 14.06
C GLU A 40 -0.72 0.71 13.89
N SER A 41 -1.41 0.49 15.01
CA SER A 41 -2.77 -0.04 15.03
C SER A 41 -3.77 1.10 15.19
N PHE A 42 -5.00 0.87 14.74
CA PHE A 42 -6.11 1.80 14.90
C PHE A 42 -7.40 1.00 15.01
N ASP A 43 -8.55 1.66 15.19
CA ASP A 43 -9.84 0.98 15.38
C ASP A 43 -10.24 0.12 14.20
N GLY A 44 -9.79 0.49 13.02
CA GLY A 44 -10.02 -0.32 11.84
C GLY A 44 -11.26 0.06 11.06
N PHE A 45 -11.29 -0.41 9.82
CA PHE A 45 -12.44 -0.27 8.93
C PHE A 45 -12.44 -1.40 7.92
N SER A 46 -13.61 -1.66 7.33
CA SER A 46 -13.71 -2.63 6.26
C SER A 46 -13.39 -1.97 4.93
N VAL A 47 -12.60 -2.66 4.10
CA VAL A 47 -12.28 -2.20 2.76
C VAL A 47 -12.73 -3.25 1.75
N LEU A 48 -13.20 -2.78 0.61
CA LEU A 48 -13.51 -3.62 -0.53
C LEU A 48 -12.26 -3.70 -1.40
N VAL A 49 -11.73 -4.91 -1.57
CA VAL A 49 -10.55 -5.15 -2.40
C VAL A 49 -10.97 -5.78 -3.72
N PRO A 50 -10.12 -5.70 -4.78
CA PRO A 50 -10.43 -6.36 -6.05
C PRO A 50 -10.79 -7.83 -5.86
N GLY A 51 -11.82 -8.31 -6.58
CA GLY A 51 -12.40 -9.63 -6.39
C GLY A 51 -13.62 -9.61 -5.48
N ASP A 52 -14.16 -8.43 -5.18
CA ASP A 52 -15.38 -8.21 -4.39
C ASP A 52 -15.30 -8.81 -2.98
N GLN A 53 -14.07 -8.89 -2.44
CA GLN A 53 -13.88 -9.36 -1.07
C GLN A 53 -13.78 -8.18 -0.13
N THR A 54 -14.40 -8.33 1.04
CA THR A 54 -14.29 -7.34 2.11
C THR A 54 -13.24 -7.80 3.11
N MET A 55 -12.30 -6.91 3.45
CA MET A 55 -11.25 -7.19 4.43
C MET A 55 -11.28 -6.12 5.51
N VAL A 56 -10.92 -6.52 6.72
CA VAL A 56 -10.77 -5.56 7.82
C VAL A 56 -9.33 -5.08 7.84
N CYS A 57 -9.17 -3.75 7.80
CA CYS A 57 -7.88 -3.11 7.96
C CYS A 57 -7.81 -2.49 9.34
N ALA A 58 -6.84 -2.90 10.15
CA ALA A 58 -6.69 -2.40 11.51
C ALA A 58 -5.26 -1.94 11.81
N ARG A 59 -4.38 -1.93 10.82
CA ARG A 59 -3.00 -1.46 10.95
C ARG A 59 -2.61 -0.64 9.73
N TYR A 60 -1.66 0.25 9.91
CA TYR A 60 -1.15 1.07 8.82
C TYR A 60 0.33 1.41 9.04
N VAL A 61 1.00 1.81 7.97
CA VAL A 61 2.38 2.31 8.00
C VAL A 61 2.31 3.83 7.90
N PRO A 62 2.70 4.56 8.96
CA PRO A 62 2.69 6.03 8.90
C PRO A 62 3.91 6.54 8.13
N GLU A 63 3.72 7.62 7.40
CA GLU A 63 4.80 8.42 6.79
C GLU A 63 5.82 7.57 6.02
N LEU A 64 5.32 6.69 5.14
CA LEU A 64 6.19 5.88 4.29
C LEU A 64 6.47 6.64 3.00
N SER A 65 7.75 6.71 2.63
CA SER A 65 8.16 7.33 1.37
C SER A 65 8.36 6.27 0.30
N VAL A 66 7.76 6.52 -0.86
CA VAL A 66 7.96 5.68 -2.04
C VAL A 66 8.46 6.57 -3.18
N THR A 67 9.55 6.13 -3.82
CA THR A 67 10.14 6.85 -4.94
C THR A 67 9.82 6.11 -6.23
N MET A 68 9.23 6.83 -7.19
CA MET A 68 8.87 6.31 -8.50
C MET A 68 9.53 7.21 -9.54
N GLY A 69 10.64 6.74 -10.14
CA GLY A 69 11.44 7.58 -11.01
C GLY A 69 12.03 8.76 -10.25
N THR A 70 11.67 9.98 -10.64
CA THR A 70 12.13 11.20 -9.98
C THR A 70 11.12 11.75 -8.97
N TYR A 71 10.00 11.06 -8.78
CA TYR A 71 8.93 11.52 -7.90
C TYR A 71 8.95 10.73 -6.60
N THR A 72 8.89 11.42 -5.47
CA THR A 72 8.79 10.79 -4.15
C THR A 72 7.51 11.23 -3.46
N LEU A 73 6.72 10.26 -3.05
CA LEU A 73 5.51 10.47 -2.27
C LEU A 73 5.73 9.99 -0.85
N THR A 74 5.33 10.79 0.12
CA THR A 74 5.33 10.38 1.53
C THR A 74 3.90 10.46 2.05
N ASP A 75 3.38 9.34 2.53
CA ASP A 75 2.01 9.27 3.01
C ASP A 75 1.88 8.06 3.94
N HIS A 76 0.71 7.90 4.53
CA HIS A 76 0.39 6.68 5.26
C HIS A 76 -0.23 5.66 4.32
N PHE A 77 -0.01 4.38 4.62
CA PHE A 77 -0.49 3.26 3.82
C PHE A 77 -1.18 2.26 4.72
N PHE A 78 -2.42 1.92 4.39
CA PHE A 78 -3.18 0.94 5.14
C PHE A 78 -2.77 -0.47 4.74
N MET A 79 -2.65 -1.36 5.73
CA MET A 79 -2.17 -2.72 5.52
C MET A 79 -3.33 -3.65 5.23
N VAL A 80 -3.29 -4.29 4.07
CA VAL A 80 -4.25 -5.32 3.66
C VAL A 80 -3.47 -6.40 2.90
N ASN A 81 -4.06 -7.58 2.73
CA ASN A 81 -3.46 -8.61 1.90
C ASN A 81 -3.70 -8.30 0.43
N ILE A 82 -2.61 -8.12 -0.31
CA ILE A 82 -2.67 -7.83 -1.73
C ILE A 82 -1.87 -8.90 -2.47
N PRO A 83 -2.53 -9.83 -3.21
CA PRO A 83 -1.80 -10.93 -3.83
C PRO A 83 -1.10 -10.59 -5.15
N TYR A 84 -1.42 -9.46 -5.79
CA TYR A 84 -0.97 -9.16 -7.15
C TYR A 84 -0.05 -7.94 -7.26
N THR A 85 0.16 -7.21 -6.18
CA THR A 85 1.07 -6.06 -6.15
C THR A 85 1.51 -5.82 -4.71
N ASN A 86 2.57 -5.04 -4.53
CA ASN A 86 3.05 -4.72 -3.18
C ASN A 86 2.34 -3.50 -2.58
N MET A 87 1.87 -2.59 -3.43
CA MET A 87 1.35 -1.31 -2.99
C MET A 87 0.30 -0.81 -3.97
N ILE A 88 -0.73 -0.14 -3.45
CA ILE A 88 -1.74 0.54 -4.25
C ILE A 88 -1.74 2.02 -3.87
N LEU A 89 -1.57 2.88 -4.85
CA LEU A 89 -1.72 4.32 -4.67
C LEU A 89 -3.09 4.75 -5.17
N GLY A 90 -3.89 5.35 -4.28
CA GLY A 90 -5.16 5.95 -4.62
C GLY A 90 -4.99 7.44 -4.91
N PHE A 91 -5.85 7.96 -5.82
CA PHE A 91 -5.86 9.40 -6.07
C PHE A 91 -7.17 9.84 -6.73
#